data_9c0c2a01f3b82ccca719e63d118e9b12
#
_entry.id   9c0c2a01f3b82ccca719e63d118e9b12
#
_cell.length_a   1.000
_cell.length_b   1.000
_cell.length_c   1.000
_cell.angle_alpha   90.00
_cell.angle_beta   90.00
_cell.angle_gamma   90.00
#
_symmetry.space_group_name_H-M   'P 1'
#
loop_
_entity.id
_entity.type
_entity.pdbx_description
1 polymer ?
#
loop_
_entity_poly.entity_id
_entity_poly.type
_entity_poly.pdbx_seq_one_letter_code
_entity_poly.pdbx_strand_id
1 'polypeptide(L)'
;ALKAWRAPVIAIAAALVVSLVLTVAWPMLLQRFKVNPNAQEMESTYIQRNINATQQAYGLDKVKVEQYKATTKGKSGALSSEAESTAQIRLLDPQVVSPTFKQLQQSKQYYTFADTLAVDKYDIDGVSQDTVIAARELDLEGNDNRNWVNDHTVYTHGYGVVAAYGNKVAADGQPQFFESSIPTQGKLTESQKYEPRIYFSPNAPEYSIVGAPKGTDSWEFDYPTGSQGATNTFDGDGGPSVGNIFSRLLYAVRFGSDQILFSDRVTSDSQILYDRSPKE
;
A
#
# COMPACT_ATOMS: atom_id res chain seq x y z
N ALA A 1 59.56 4.83 -36.15
CA ALA A 1 58.16 4.52 -35.85
C ALA A 1 57.66 5.05 -34.48
N LEU A 2 58.48 5.01 -33.42
CA LEU A 2 58.09 5.44 -32.06
C LEU A 2 57.83 6.97 -31.92
N LYS A 3 58.45 7.82 -32.76
CA LYS A 3 58.22 9.30 -32.73
C LYS A 3 56.86 9.70 -33.25
N ALA A 4 56.24 8.94 -34.15
CA ALA A 4 54.93 9.26 -34.75
C ALA A 4 53.75 9.08 -33.79
N TRP A 5 53.89 8.23 -32.79
CA TRP A 5 52.82 7.94 -31.80
C TRP A 5 52.75 8.94 -30.64
N ARG A 6 53.81 9.77 -30.46
CA ARG A 6 53.84 10.74 -29.34
C ARG A 6 52.78 11.83 -29.49
N ALA A 7 52.57 12.34 -30.68
CA ALA A 7 51.58 13.40 -30.90
C ALA A 7 50.12 12.94 -30.62
N PRO A 8 49.61 11.80 -31.13
CA PRO A 8 48.27 11.34 -30.81
C PRO A 8 48.11 10.97 -29.32
N VAL A 9 49.13 10.39 -28.69
CA VAL A 9 49.07 10.08 -27.25
C VAL A 9 48.95 11.35 -26.41
N ILE A 10 49.75 12.36 -26.72
CA ILE A 10 49.66 13.68 -26.05
C ILE A 10 48.28 14.31 -26.27
N ALA A 11 47.77 14.25 -27.51
CA ALA A 11 46.46 14.81 -27.82
C ALA A 11 45.32 14.10 -27.03
N ILE A 12 45.35 12.77 -26.93
CA ILE A 12 44.40 12.00 -26.15
C ILE A 12 44.54 12.35 -24.65
N ALA A 13 45.76 12.38 -24.14
CA ALA A 13 45.98 12.73 -22.73
C ALA A 13 45.49 14.16 -22.43
N ALA A 14 45.77 15.13 -23.30
CA ALA A 14 45.26 16.49 -23.15
C ALA A 14 43.73 16.54 -23.21
N ALA A 15 43.11 15.83 -24.13
CA ALA A 15 41.65 15.74 -24.22
C ALA A 15 41.04 15.16 -22.94
N LEU A 16 41.64 14.12 -22.37
CA LEU A 16 41.19 13.52 -21.09
C LEU A 16 41.31 14.49 -19.91
N VAL A 17 42.46 15.23 -19.85
CA VAL A 17 42.63 16.25 -18.80
C VAL A 17 41.62 17.38 -18.94
N VAL A 18 41.42 17.89 -20.15
CA VAL A 18 40.41 18.93 -20.42
C VAL A 18 39.01 18.44 -20.07
N SER A 19 38.69 17.21 -20.47
CA SER A 19 37.39 16.59 -20.11
C SER A 19 37.21 16.50 -18.59
N LEU A 20 38.21 16.03 -17.85
CA LEU A 20 38.19 15.94 -16.40
C LEU A 20 38.01 17.33 -15.75
N VAL A 21 38.71 18.32 -16.22
CA VAL A 21 38.59 19.70 -15.71
C VAL A 21 37.19 20.25 -15.96
N LEU A 22 36.64 20.06 -17.14
CA LEU A 22 35.34 20.62 -17.51
C LEU A 22 34.18 19.87 -16.86
N THR A 23 34.29 18.56 -16.68
CA THR A 23 33.20 17.74 -16.17
C THR A 23 33.21 17.56 -14.64
N VAL A 24 34.37 17.67 -14.00
CA VAL A 24 34.50 17.42 -12.56
C VAL A 24 35.01 18.66 -11.82
N ALA A 25 36.23 19.17 -12.18
CA ALA A 25 36.84 20.22 -11.38
C ALA A 25 36.07 21.54 -11.48
N TRP A 26 35.70 21.97 -12.69
CA TRP A 26 34.98 23.21 -12.90
C TRP A 26 33.60 23.27 -12.21
N PRO A 27 32.72 22.27 -12.36
CA PRO A 27 31.44 22.23 -11.62
C PRO A 27 31.64 22.22 -10.10
N MET A 28 32.63 21.48 -9.59
CA MET A 28 32.95 21.44 -8.16
C MET A 28 33.38 22.81 -7.63
N LEU A 29 34.22 23.52 -8.36
CA LEU A 29 34.65 24.89 -7.98
C LEU A 29 33.45 25.85 -7.99
N LEU A 30 32.65 25.82 -9.06
CA LEU A 30 31.44 26.63 -9.15
C LEU A 30 30.48 26.33 -8.00
N GLN A 31 30.24 25.06 -7.70
CA GLN A 31 29.39 24.64 -6.60
C GLN A 31 29.92 25.20 -5.28
N ARG A 32 31.22 25.03 -5.01
CA ARG A 32 31.81 25.41 -3.72
C ARG A 32 31.91 26.93 -3.50
N PHE A 33 32.28 27.69 -4.54
CA PHE A 33 32.58 29.12 -4.39
C PHE A 33 31.45 30.05 -4.82
N LYS A 34 30.55 29.61 -5.70
CA LYS A 34 29.47 30.44 -6.20
C LYS A 34 28.09 29.98 -5.72
N VAL A 35 27.80 28.67 -5.78
CA VAL A 35 26.47 28.16 -5.45
C VAL A 35 26.28 28.04 -3.94
N ASN A 36 27.19 27.32 -3.24
CA ASN A 36 27.01 27.07 -1.80
C ASN A 36 26.86 28.34 -0.94
N PRO A 37 27.63 29.44 -1.18
CA PRO A 37 27.46 30.67 -0.40
C PRO A 37 26.13 31.37 -0.66
N ASN A 38 25.53 31.14 -1.84
CA ASN A 38 24.30 31.78 -2.28
C ASN A 38 23.23 30.74 -2.67
N ALA A 39 23.26 29.56 -2.05
CA ALA A 39 22.45 28.43 -2.44
C ALA A 39 20.96 28.76 -2.47
N GLN A 40 20.46 29.46 -1.45
CA GLN A 40 19.05 29.82 -1.35
C GLN A 40 18.57 30.66 -2.52
N GLU A 41 19.38 31.64 -2.97
CA GLU A 41 19.03 32.52 -4.11
C GLU A 41 19.18 31.76 -5.44
N MET A 42 20.29 31.07 -5.63
CA MET A 42 20.60 30.38 -6.89
C MET A 42 19.73 29.15 -7.13
N GLU A 43 19.30 28.46 -6.08
CA GLU A 43 18.47 27.26 -6.16
C GLU A 43 16.98 27.56 -5.95
N SER A 44 16.60 28.78 -5.61
CA SER A 44 15.22 29.17 -5.27
C SER A 44 14.19 28.69 -6.29
N THR A 45 14.50 28.80 -7.59
CA THR A 45 13.60 28.35 -8.66
C THR A 45 13.40 26.84 -8.66
N TYR A 46 14.45 26.07 -8.38
CA TYR A 46 14.38 24.61 -8.33
C TYR A 46 13.69 24.14 -7.04
N ILE A 47 13.98 24.80 -5.92
CA ILE A 47 13.31 24.58 -4.64
C ILE A 47 11.80 24.82 -4.80
N GLN A 48 11.41 25.94 -5.43
CA GLN A 48 10.00 26.22 -5.66
C GLN A 48 9.31 25.20 -6.57
N ARG A 49 10.00 24.70 -7.60
CA ARG A 49 9.48 23.63 -8.45
C ARG A 49 9.27 22.33 -7.68
N ASN A 50 10.22 21.96 -6.81
CA ASN A 50 10.10 20.78 -5.95
C ASN A 50 8.96 20.94 -4.95
N ILE A 51 8.80 22.12 -4.34
CA ILE A 51 7.67 22.41 -3.44
C ILE A 51 6.34 22.23 -4.18
N ASN A 52 6.21 22.85 -5.36
CA ASN A 52 4.98 22.76 -6.14
C ASN A 52 4.66 21.32 -6.57
N ALA A 53 5.68 20.57 -7.03
CA ALA A 53 5.52 19.19 -7.41
C ALA A 53 5.11 18.30 -6.22
N THR A 54 5.72 18.54 -5.06
CA THR A 54 5.36 17.82 -3.82
C THR A 54 3.94 18.17 -3.38
N GLN A 55 3.57 19.44 -3.38
CA GLN A 55 2.20 19.86 -3.05
C GLN A 55 1.17 19.23 -3.98
N GLN A 56 1.46 19.18 -5.28
CA GLN A 56 0.58 18.54 -6.25
C GLN A 56 0.49 17.02 -6.04
N ALA A 57 1.62 16.35 -5.78
CA ALA A 57 1.66 14.90 -5.54
C ALA A 57 0.83 14.48 -4.31
N TYR A 58 0.81 15.32 -3.27
CA TYR A 58 0.02 15.08 -2.07
C TYR A 58 -1.36 15.77 -2.09
N GLY A 59 -1.76 16.41 -3.20
CA GLY A 59 -3.04 17.11 -3.31
C GLY A 59 -3.15 18.36 -2.43
N LEU A 60 -2.05 18.88 -1.91
CA LEU A 60 -2.00 20.06 -1.05
C LEU A 60 -2.24 21.37 -1.80
N ASP A 61 -2.14 21.35 -3.12
CA ASP A 61 -2.49 22.45 -4.01
C ASP A 61 -3.98 22.82 -3.95
N LYS A 62 -4.83 21.88 -3.51
CA LYS A 62 -6.28 22.06 -3.35
C LYS A 62 -6.70 22.46 -1.93
N VAL A 63 -5.76 22.53 -1.00
CA VAL A 63 -6.02 22.86 0.40
C VAL A 63 -6.37 24.35 0.53
N LYS A 64 -7.54 24.63 1.11
CA LYS A 64 -7.95 25.99 1.45
C LYS A 64 -7.29 26.38 2.77
N VAL A 65 -6.42 27.40 2.71
CA VAL A 65 -5.76 27.94 3.90
C VAL A 65 -6.63 29.07 4.48
N GLU A 66 -7.13 28.89 5.70
CA GLU A 66 -7.85 29.90 6.44
C GLU A 66 -7.02 30.44 7.60
N GLN A 67 -6.99 31.74 7.76
CA GLN A 67 -6.30 32.36 8.89
C GLN A 67 -7.16 32.29 10.15
N TYR A 68 -6.64 31.60 11.14
CA TYR A 68 -7.29 31.43 12.42
C TYR A 68 -6.66 32.39 13.48
N LYS A 69 -7.52 33.23 14.12
CA LYS A 69 -7.10 34.03 15.29
C LYS A 69 -7.21 33.15 16.54
N ALA A 70 -6.11 32.54 16.96
CA ALA A 70 -6.07 31.84 18.23
C ALA A 70 -6.34 32.83 19.39
N THR A 71 -7.37 32.58 20.16
CA THR A 71 -7.67 33.33 21.39
C THR A 71 -7.71 32.36 22.57
N THR A 72 -7.11 32.75 23.68
CA THR A 72 -7.14 31.97 24.93
C THR A 72 -8.44 32.16 25.72
N LYS A 73 -9.29 33.07 25.28
CA LYS A 73 -10.60 33.34 25.91
C LYS A 73 -11.70 32.76 25.02
N GLY A 74 -12.18 31.58 25.37
CA GLY A 74 -13.36 30.97 24.75
C GLY A 74 -14.63 31.75 25.14
N LYS A 75 -15.47 32.02 24.15
CA LYS A 75 -16.84 32.51 24.43
C LYS A 75 -17.72 31.32 24.79
N SER A 76 -18.70 31.50 25.67
CA SER A 76 -19.71 30.49 25.93
C SER A 76 -20.39 30.08 24.61
N GLY A 77 -20.46 28.78 24.31
CA GLY A 77 -21.01 28.27 23.06
C GLY A 77 -20.04 28.23 21.86
N ALA A 78 -18.77 28.63 22.01
CA ALA A 78 -17.80 28.60 20.92
C ALA A 78 -17.61 27.19 20.35
N LEU A 79 -17.56 26.15 21.21
CA LEU A 79 -17.45 24.74 20.78
C LEU A 79 -18.67 24.28 19.97
N SER A 80 -19.86 24.76 20.29
CA SER A 80 -21.06 24.38 19.52
C SER A 80 -21.17 25.14 18.19
N SER A 81 -20.54 26.31 18.06
CA SER A 81 -20.44 27.03 16.77
C SER A 81 -19.35 26.49 15.87
N GLU A 82 -18.41 25.73 16.42
CA GLU A 82 -17.36 25.02 15.69
C GLU A 82 -17.60 23.49 15.69
N ALA A 83 -18.86 23.08 15.55
CA ALA A 83 -19.25 21.67 15.60
C ALA A 83 -18.51 20.81 14.54
N GLU A 84 -18.18 21.41 13.42
CA GLU A 84 -17.43 20.73 12.35
C GLU A 84 -15.97 20.44 12.77
N SER A 85 -15.33 21.39 13.47
CA SER A 85 -13.97 21.18 14.01
C SER A 85 -13.96 20.17 15.15
N THR A 86 -14.97 20.21 16.04
CA THR A 86 -15.08 19.27 17.17
C THR A 86 -15.47 17.87 16.72
N ALA A 87 -16.27 17.74 15.66
CA ALA A 87 -16.64 16.45 15.07
C ALA A 87 -15.44 15.73 14.43
N GLN A 88 -14.34 16.43 14.15
CA GLN A 88 -13.13 15.86 13.57
C GLN A 88 -12.05 15.52 14.61
N ILE A 89 -12.29 15.80 15.91
CA ILE A 89 -11.35 15.43 16.96
C ILE A 89 -11.42 13.91 17.16
N ARG A 90 -10.32 13.22 16.86
CA ARG A 90 -10.23 11.79 17.04
C ARG A 90 -10.17 11.41 18.51
N LEU A 91 -10.97 10.44 18.90
CA LEU A 91 -10.96 9.82 20.23
C LEU A 91 -10.25 8.45 20.20
N LEU A 92 -10.29 7.74 19.06
CA LEU A 92 -9.70 6.43 18.92
C LEU A 92 -8.23 6.55 18.46
N ASP A 93 -7.30 6.11 19.28
CA ASP A 93 -5.89 6.00 18.91
C ASP A 93 -5.68 4.74 18.05
N PRO A 94 -5.17 4.84 16.82
CA PRO A 94 -5.01 3.72 15.90
C PRO A 94 -4.14 2.57 16.43
N GLN A 95 -3.15 2.86 17.27
CA GLN A 95 -2.31 1.83 17.89
C GLN A 95 -3.03 1.14 19.06
N VAL A 96 -3.72 1.91 19.86
CA VAL A 96 -4.42 1.40 21.06
C VAL A 96 -5.62 0.55 20.69
N VAL A 97 -6.35 0.89 19.60
CA VAL A 97 -7.56 0.16 19.20
C VAL A 97 -7.31 -1.03 18.27
N SER A 98 -6.10 -1.21 17.73
CA SER A 98 -5.78 -2.34 16.85
C SER A 98 -6.05 -3.71 17.50
N PRO A 99 -5.66 -3.99 18.75
CA PRO A 99 -6.04 -5.24 19.42
C PRO A 99 -7.56 -5.44 19.53
N THR A 100 -8.32 -4.38 19.72
CA THR A 100 -9.78 -4.43 19.76
C THR A 100 -10.37 -4.78 18.39
N PHE A 101 -9.84 -4.23 17.30
CA PHE A 101 -10.23 -4.64 15.95
C PHE A 101 -9.92 -6.12 15.71
N LYS A 102 -8.74 -6.60 16.10
CA LYS A 102 -8.40 -8.03 16.04
C LYS A 102 -9.41 -8.87 16.82
N GLN A 103 -9.67 -8.53 18.07
CA GLN A 103 -10.58 -9.30 18.94
C GLN A 103 -12.01 -9.36 18.38
N LEU A 104 -12.55 -8.27 17.88
CA LEU A 104 -13.94 -8.15 17.46
C LEU A 104 -14.20 -8.57 16.01
N GLN A 105 -13.21 -8.40 15.11
CA GLN A 105 -13.41 -8.45 13.67
C GLN A 105 -12.46 -9.38 12.91
N GLN A 106 -11.51 -10.03 13.57
CA GLN A 106 -10.56 -10.94 12.90
C GLN A 106 -11.28 -12.14 12.29
N SER A 107 -12.31 -12.66 12.95
CA SER A 107 -13.15 -13.79 12.53
C SER A 107 -12.44 -15.15 12.52
N LYS A 108 -11.26 -15.25 11.92
CA LYS A 108 -10.44 -16.47 11.82
C LYS A 108 -8.97 -16.14 12.09
N GLN A 109 -8.20 -17.13 12.56
CA GLN A 109 -6.79 -16.95 12.92
C GLN A 109 -5.88 -16.66 11.73
N TYR A 110 -6.28 -17.07 10.53
CA TYR A 110 -5.55 -16.76 9.29
C TYR A 110 -5.86 -15.37 8.71
N TYR A 111 -6.56 -14.51 9.44
CA TYR A 111 -6.70 -13.09 9.15
C TYR A 111 -6.01 -12.27 10.22
N THR A 112 -5.48 -11.13 9.82
CA THR A 112 -4.87 -10.17 10.74
C THR A 112 -5.18 -8.74 10.33
N PHE A 113 -4.91 -7.81 11.24
CA PHE A 113 -4.90 -6.37 10.97
C PHE A 113 -3.54 -5.82 11.34
N ALA A 114 -3.13 -4.72 10.71
CA ALA A 114 -1.91 -4.02 11.05
C ALA A 114 -1.88 -3.60 12.53
N ASP A 115 -0.68 -3.55 13.13
CA ASP A 115 -0.52 -3.14 14.52
C ASP A 115 -0.88 -1.66 14.75
N THR A 116 -0.68 -0.84 13.73
CA THR A 116 -1.18 0.54 13.68
C THR A 116 -2.19 0.65 12.55
N LEU A 117 -3.43 0.97 12.89
CA LEU A 117 -4.50 1.07 11.92
C LEU A 117 -4.37 2.36 11.11
N ALA A 118 -4.92 2.36 9.89
CA ALA A 118 -4.95 3.56 9.06
C ALA A 118 -6.02 4.56 9.54
N VAL A 119 -5.78 5.82 9.22
CA VAL A 119 -6.69 6.92 9.53
C VAL A 119 -7.02 7.64 8.25
N ASP A 120 -8.31 7.87 8.03
CA ASP A 120 -8.79 8.52 6.82
C ASP A 120 -10.09 9.31 7.11
N LYS A 121 -10.61 9.97 6.09
CA LYS A 121 -11.90 10.65 6.13
C LYS A 121 -12.81 10.14 5.05
N TYR A 122 -14.00 9.75 5.46
CA TYR A 122 -15.05 9.29 4.55
C TYR A 122 -16.29 10.16 4.69
N ASP A 123 -16.96 10.41 3.57
CA ASP A 123 -18.29 11.01 3.58
C ASP A 123 -19.31 9.92 3.91
N ILE A 124 -19.92 10.01 5.07
CA ILE A 124 -20.95 9.09 5.55
C ILE A 124 -22.22 9.88 5.77
N ASP A 125 -23.24 9.58 4.97
CA ASP A 125 -24.54 10.25 5.01
C ASP A 125 -24.44 11.80 4.81
N GLY A 126 -23.51 12.25 3.95
CA GLY A 126 -23.25 13.66 3.63
C GLY A 126 -22.44 14.42 4.68
N VAL A 127 -21.83 13.71 5.62
CA VAL A 127 -20.97 14.29 6.66
C VAL A 127 -19.58 13.68 6.58
N SER A 128 -18.55 14.52 6.49
CA SER A 128 -17.15 14.06 6.56
C SER A 128 -16.86 13.52 7.97
N GLN A 129 -16.57 12.22 8.05
CA GLN A 129 -16.31 11.52 9.32
C GLN A 129 -14.83 11.15 9.43
N ASP A 130 -14.21 11.48 10.57
CA ASP A 130 -12.91 10.92 10.93
C ASP A 130 -13.06 9.42 11.16
N THR A 131 -12.17 8.63 10.58
CA THR A 131 -12.31 7.18 10.48
C THR A 131 -11.01 6.50 10.86
N VAL A 132 -11.11 5.43 11.64
CA VAL A 132 -10.06 4.43 11.82
C VAL A 132 -10.44 3.22 10.99
N ILE A 133 -9.58 2.83 10.07
CA ILE A 133 -9.86 1.77 9.09
C ILE A 133 -8.71 0.79 9.00
N ALA A 134 -9.03 -0.47 8.75
CA ALA A 134 -8.07 -1.54 8.57
C ALA A 134 -8.51 -2.52 7.49
N ALA A 135 -7.58 -2.95 6.67
CA ALA A 135 -7.75 -4.10 5.79
C ALA A 135 -7.61 -5.39 6.60
N ARG A 136 -8.49 -6.37 6.34
CA ARG A 136 -8.35 -7.71 6.91
C ARG A 136 -7.43 -8.51 6.02
N GLU A 137 -6.16 -8.54 6.37
CA GLU A 137 -5.09 -9.17 5.61
C GLU A 137 -5.03 -10.67 5.86
N LEU A 138 -4.50 -11.41 4.90
CA LEU A 138 -4.20 -12.83 5.05
C LEU A 138 -2.93 -12.99 5.89
N ASP A 139 -3.00 -13.83 6.93
CA ASP A 139 -1.88 -14.24 7.76
C ASP A 139 -1.84 -15.76 7.81
N LEU A 140 -0.99 -16.36 7.00
CA LEU A 140 -0.89 -17.81 6.93
C LEU A 140 -0.28 -18.44 8.18
N GLU A 141 0.44 -17.71 9.03
CA GLU A 141 0.98 -18.24 10.29
C GLU A 141 -0.14 -18.67 11.24
N GLY A 142 -1.30 -18.01 11.16
CA GLY A 142 -2.50 -18.39 11.91
C GLY A 142 -3.29 -19.56 11.32
N ASN A 143 -2.83 -20.21 10.24
CA ASN A 143 -3.53 -21.32 9.61
C ASN A 143 -2.99 -22.67 10.09
N ASP A 144 -3.83 -23.48 10.73
CA ASP A 144 -3.45 -24.81 11.24
C ASP A 144 -3.20 -25.85 10.13
N ASN A 145 -3.73 -25.64 8.92
CA ASN A 145 -3.65 -26.57 7.80
C ASN A 145 -2.65 -26.12 6.73
N ARG A 146 -1.41 -25.90 7.14
CA ARG A 146 -0.31 -25.47 6.25
C ARG A 146 0.17 -26.58 5.34
N ASN A 147 0.12 -26.35 4.06
CA ASN A 147 0.79 -27.13 3.01
C ASN A 147 0.88 -26.27 1.75
N TRP A 148 1.69 -26.67 0.80
CA TRP A 148 1.94 -25.88 -0.40
C TRP A 148 0.64 -25.51 -1.16
N VAL A 149 -0.28 -26.45 -1.32
CA VAL A 149 -1.56 -26.21 -2.03
C VAL A 149 -2.37 -25.15 -1.30
N ASN A 150 -2.53 -25.28 0.02
CA ASN A 150 -3.28 -24.33 0.82
C ASN A 150 -2.63 -22.95 0.82
N ASP A 151 -1.31 -22.90 1.01
CA ASP A 151 -0.58 -21.65 1.17
C ASP A 151 -0.45 -20.84 -0.13
N HIS A 152 -0.46 -21.53 -1.28
CA HIS A 152 -0.19 -20.88 -2.56
C HIS A 152 -1.37 -20.90 -3.55
N THR A 153 -2.39 -21.74 -3.35
CA THR A 153 -3.50 -21.86 -4.30
C THR A 153 -4.90 -21.77 -3.69
N VAL A 154 -5.02 -21.93 -2.37
CA VAL A 154 -6.32 -21.86 -1.67
C VAL A 154 -6.44 -20.54 -0.90
N TYR A 155 -5.54 -20.28 0.05
CA TYR A 155 -5.53 -19.04 0.81
C TYR A 155 -4.67 -18.00 0.10
N THR A 156 -5.27 -17.29 -0.85
CA THR A 156 -4.57 -16.39 -1.77
C THR A 156 -4.73 -14.91 -1.45
N HIS A 157 -5.73 -14.55 -0.64
CA HIS A 157 -6.10 -13.17 -0.34
C HIS A 157 -6.73 -12.98 1.04
N GLY A 158 -6.62 -11.78 1.58
CA GLY A 158 -7.41 -11.29 2.69
C GLY A 158 -8.79 -10.84 2.20
N TYR A 159 -9.69 -10.43 3.14
CA TYR A 159 -11.06 -10.10 2.77
C TYR A 159 -11.62 -8.91 3.51
N GLY A 160 -11.95 -7.87 2.77
CA GLY A 160 -12.71 -6.72 3.21
C GLY A 160 -11.95 -5.75 4.11
N VAL A 161 -12.59 -4.66 4.39
CA VAL A 161 -12.12 -3.65 5.33
C VAL A 161 -13.04 -3.56 6.53
N VAL A 162 -12.49 -3.10 7.65
CA VAL A 162 -13.23 -2.78 8.87
C VAL A 162 -13.01 -1.33 9.18
N ALA A 163 -14.07 -0.56 9.39
CA ALA A 163 -13.98 0.86 9.66
C ALA A 163 -14.89 1.27 10.83
N ALA A 164 -14.34 2.11 11.69
CA ALA A 164 -15.05 2.70 12.83
C ALA A 164 -14.93 4.22 12.79
N TYR A 165 -15.93 4.90 13.35
CA TYR A 165 -15.84 6.35 13.56
C TYR A 165 -14.67 6.66 14.51
N GLY A 166 -13.77 7.55 14.11
CA GLY A 166 -12.63 7.95 14.92
C GLY A 166 -13.01 8.75 16.18
N ASN A 167 -14.19 9.35 16.20
CA ASN A 167 -14.68 10.24 17.24
C ASN A 167 -15.92 9.73 17.97
N LYS A 168 -16.34 8.47 17.76
CA LYS A 168 -17.54 7.90 18.39
C LYS A 168 -17.22 6.53 18.97
N VAL A 169 -17.89 6.23 20.06
CA VAL A 169 -17.90 4.93 20.70
C VAL A 169 -19.33 4.40 20.83
N ALA A 170 -19.48 3.10 20.81
CA ALA A 170 -20.74 2.42 21.08
C ALA A 170 -21.11 2.53 22.58
N ALA A 171 -22.35 2.16 22.94
CA ALA A 171 -22.85 2.28 24.32
C ALA A 171 -22.04 1.43 25.33
N ASP A 172 -21.37 0.40 24.88
CA ASP A 172 -20.48 -0.48 25.67
C ASP A 172 -19.02 0.00 25.74
N GLY A 173 -18.71 1.17 25.15
CA GLY A 173 -17.37 1.75 25.10
C GLY A 173 -16.48 1.19 23.98
N GLN A 174 -16.98 0.24 23.17
CA GLN A 174 -16.25 -0.30 22.02
C GLN A 174 -16.22 0.70 20.84
N PRO A 175 -15.31 0.54 19.87
CA PRO A 175 -15.36 1.30 18.63
C PRO A 175 -16.71 1.15 17.94
N GLN A 176 -17.29 2.27 17.52
CA GLN A 176 -18.53 2.25 16.75
C GLN A 176 -18.23 1.97 15.28
N PHE A 177 -18.33 0.71 14.89
CA PHE A 177 -18.12 0.29 13.52
C PHE A 177 -19.25 0.77 12.60
N PHE A 178 -18.92 1.21 11.41
CA PHE A 178 -19.85 1.48 10.33
C PHE A 178 -19.61 0.61 9.09
N GLU A 179 -18.48 -0.11 9.09
CA GLU A 179 -18.14 -1.18 8.14
C GLU A 179 -17.49 -2.32 8.91
N SER A 180 -18.04 -3.53 8.81
CA SER A 180 -17.59 -4.66 9.63
C SER A 180 -18.09 -6.00 9.07
N SER A 181 -17.89 -7.08 9.82
CA SER A 181 -18.35 -8.44 9.48
C SER A 181 -17.57 -9.11 8.34
N ILE A 182 -17.95 -10.36 8.04
CA ILE A 182 -17.46 -11.11 6.88
C ILE A 182 -18.58 -12.04 6.38
N PRO A 183 -19.06 -11.91 5.13
CA PRO A 183 -18.67 -10.87 4.19
C PRO A 183 -18.94 -9.46 4.72
N THR A 184 -18.17 -8.48 4.22
CA THR A 184 -18.20 -7.10 4.71
C THR A 184 -19.55 -6.45 4.47
N GLN A 185 -20.07 -5.75 5.47
CA GLN A 185 -21.34 -5.06 5.45
C GLN A 185 -21.20 -3.69 6.14
N GLY A 186 -21.83 -2.68 5.59
CA GLY A 186 -21.88 -1.37 6.18
C GLY A 186 -21.94 -0.24 5.16
N LYS A 187 -21.66 0.96 5.64
CA LYS A 187 -21.83 2.20 4.85
C LYS A 187 -20.92 2.28 3.63
N LEU A 188 -19.71 1.74 3.68
CA LEU A 188 -18.80 1.73 2.53
C LEU A 188 -19.29 0.74 1.48
N THR A 189 -19.64 -0.47 1.88
CA THR A 189 -20.20 -1.49 0.98
C THR A 189 -21.51 -1.04 0.34
N GLU A 190 -22.38 -0.31 1.07
CA GLU A 190 -23.64 0.20 0.55
C GLU A 190 -23.45 1.37 -0.42
N SER A 191 -22.52 2.30 -0.11
CA SER A 191 -22.33 3.54 -0.87
C SER A 191 -21.40 3.37 -2.07
N GLN A 192 -20.39 2.53 -1.96
CA GLN A 192 -19.35 2.31 -2.96
C GLN A 192 -19.07 0.82 -3.08
N LYS A 193 -19.44 0.24 -4.22
CA LYS A 193 -19.04 -1.14 -4.51
C LYS A 193 -17.53 -1.17 -4.71
N TYR A 194 -16.79 -1.69 -3.75
CA TYR A 194 -15.35 -1.94 -3.85
C TYR A 194 -15.08 -3.44 -3.92
N GLU A 195 -13.92 -3.82 -4.49
CA GLU A 195 -13.47 -5.22 -4.48
C GLU A 195 -12.95 -5.56 -3.08
N PRO A 196 -13.59 -6.49 -2.36
CA PRO A 196 -13.22 -6.80 -0.98
C PRO A 196 -11.98 -7.71 -0.87
N ARG A 197 -11.55 -8.36 -1.94
CA ARG A 197 -10.44 -9.32 -1.91
C ARG A 197 -9.10 -8.61 -1.95
N ILE A 198 -8.27 -8.87 -0.95
CA ILE A 198 -6.99 -8.20 -0.73
C ILE A 198 -5.87 -9.15 -1.08
N TYR A 199 -5.45 -9.14 -2.34
CA TYR A 199 -4.38 -9.98 -2.85
C TYR A 199 -2.98 -9.46 -2.54
N PHE A 200 -2.83 -8.17 -2.30
CA PHE A 200 -1.55 -7.51 -2.05
C PHE A 200 -1.57 -6.87 -0.67
N SER A 201 -0.70 -7.36 0.20
CA SER A 201 -0.52 -6.82 1.56
C SER A 201 0.84 -7.20 2.12
N PRO A 202 1.33 -6.50 3.15
CA PRO A 202 2.60 -6.82 3.80
C PRO A 202 2.70 -8.26 4.34
N ASN A 203 1.58 -8.82 4.80
CA ASN A 203 1.51 -10.17 5.36
C ASN A 203 1.18 -11.26 4.32
N ALA A 204 1.01 -10.88 3.04
CA ALA A 204 0.74 -11.86 1.99
C ALA A 204 1.93 -12.81 1.80
N PRO A 205 1.71 -14.09 1.43
CA PRO A 205 2.79 -15.02 1.15
C PRO A 205 3.65 -14.53 -0.03
N GLU A 206 4.91 -14.98 -0.09
CA GLU A 206 5.88 -14.58 -1.11
C GLU A 206 5.31 -14.64 -2.53
N TYR A 207 4.53 -15.69 -2.81
CA TYR A 207 3.76 -15.79 -4.04
C TYR A 207 2.45 -16.54 -3.80
N SER A 208 1.47 -16.31 -4.68
CA SER A 208 0.29 -17.17 -4.83
C SER A 208 0.01 -17.46 -6.29
N ILE A 209 -0.58 -18.61 -6.55
CA ILE A 209 -1.03 -19.03 -7.86
C ILE A 209 -2.56 -18.97 -7.85
N VAL A 210 -3.10 -18.12 -8.68
CA VAL A 210 -4.53 -17.79 -8.75
C VAL A 210 -5.10 -18.15 -10.11
N GLY A 211 -6.41 -18.26 -10.20
CA GLY A 211 -7.12 -18.58 -11.44
C GLY A 211 -7.34 -20.09 -11.64
N ALA A 212 -8.58 -20.53 -11.42
CA ALA A 212 -9.04 -21.86 -11.79
C ALA A 212 -9.34 -21.94 -13.31
N PRO A 213 -9.28 -23.13 -13.93
CA PRO A 213 -9.67 -23.31 -15.32
C PRO A 213 -11.10 -22.86 -15.57
N LYS A 214 -11.34 -22.25 -16.70
CA LYS A 214 -12.67 -21.81 -17.10
C LYS A 214 -13.65 -22.99 -17.14
N GLY A 215 -14.80 -22.84 -16.48
CA GLY A 215 -15.84 -23.86 -16.44
C GLY A 215 -15.63 -24.96 -15.40
N THR A 216 -14.64 -24.83 -14.51
CA THR A 216 -14.45 -25.68 -13.34
C THR A 216 -14.89 -24.97 -12.05
N ASP A 217 -15.07 -25.74 -10.97
CA ASP A 217 -15.34 -25.18 -9.66
C ASP A 217 -14.16 -24.32 -9.20
N SER A 218 -14.46 -23.19 -8.59
CA SER A 218 -13.46 -22.34 -7.95
C SER A 218 -12.87 -23.02 -6.72
N TRP A 219 -11.57 -22.83 -6.47
CA TRP A 219 -10.87 -23.44 -5.34
C TRP A 219 -10.12 -22.45 -4.44
N GLU A 220 -10.07 -21.19 -4.82
CA GLU A 220 -9.55 -20.16 -3.94
C GLU A 220 -10.55 -19.89 -2.84
N PHE A 221 -10.11 -19.95 -1.60
CA PHE A 221 -10.97 -19.67 -0.45
C PHE A 221 -11.25 -18.17 -0.38
N ASP A 222 -12.51 -17.80 -0.41
CA ASP A 222 -12.95 -16.42 -0.44
C ASP A 222 -13.15 -15.86 0.99
N TYR A 223 -14.14 -16.38 1.68
CA TYR A 223 -14.43 -16.02 3.07
C TYR A 223 -15.17 -17.13 3.81
N PRO A 224 -15.10 -17.18 5.14
CA PRO A 224 -15.77 -18.23 5.92
C PRO A 224 -17.30 -18.07 5.86
N THR A 225 -17.99 -19.14 5.48
CA THR A 225 -19.46 -19.25 5.55
C THR A 225 -19.82 -20.59 6.18
N GLY A 226 -20.49 -20.57 7.34
CA GLY A 226 -20.86 -21.81 8.01
C GLY A 226 -19.67 -22.77 8.19
N SER A 227 -19.80 -24.01 7.71
CA SER A 227 -18.79 -25.06 7.88
C SER A 227 -17.76 -25.18 6.75
N GLN A 228 -18.06 -24.68 5.55
CA GLN A 228 -17.22 -24.92 4.37
C GLN A 228 -16.54 -23.67 3.79
N GLY A 229 -17.12 -22.49 3.95
CA GLY A 229 -16.64 -21.26 3.34
C GLY A 229 -17.07 -21.07 1.88
N ALA A 230 -16.98 -19.85 1.41
CA ALA A 230 -17.17 -19.49 0.01
C ALA A 230 -15.86 -19.68 -0.78
N THR A 231 -15.98 -19.94 -2.07
CA THR A 231 -14.84 -20.04 -2.97
C THR A 231 -14.95 -19.02 -4.10
N ASN A 232 -13.80 -18.62 -4.63
CA ASN A 232 -13.68 -17.67 -5.72
C ASN A 232 -12.68 -18.14 -6.76
N THR A 233 -12.71 -17.52 -7.93
CA THR A 233 -11.66 -17.61 -8.93
C THR A 233 -11.21 -16.18 -9.24
N PHE A 234 -9.91 -15.94 -9.17
CA PHE A 234 -9.32 -14.65 -9.51
C PHE A 234 -9.73 -14.18 -10.91
N ASP A 235 -10.22 -12.97 -11.03
CA ASP A 235 -10.66 -12.33 -12.27
C ASP A 235 -9.98 -10.96 -12.52
N GLY A 236 -8.96 -10.63 -11.72
CA GLY A 236 -8.21 -9.37 -11.86
C GLY A 236 -7.17 -9.40 -12.99
N ASP A 237 -6.68 -8.22 -13.33
CA ASP A 237 -5.68 -8.02 -14.40
C ASP A 237 -4.23 -8.20 -13.93
N GLY A 238 -4.02 -8.58 -12.66
CA GLY A 238 -2.71 -8.66 -12.03
C GLY A 238 -2.01 -10.00 -12.21
N GLY A 239 -0.67 -9.95 -12.26
CA GLY A 239 0.18 -11.13 -12.30
C GLY A 239 0.44 -11.71 -13.69
N PRO A 240 1.69 -12.14 -13.97
CA PRO A 240 2.01 -12.83 -15.21
C PRO A 240 1.41 -14.23 -15.25
N SER A 241 1.11 -14.72 -16.46
CA SER A 241 0.64 -16.10 -16.68
C SER A 241 1.73 -17.11 -16.34
N VAL A 242 1.35 -18.14 -15.59
CA VAL A 242 2.19 -19.32 -15.27
C VAL A 242 1.71 -20.57 -16.02
N GLY A 243 0.78 -20.41 -16.97
CA GLY A 243 0.16 -21.53 -17.67
C GLY A 243 1.06 -22.33 -18.61
N ASN A 244 2.15 -21.77 -19.13
CA ASN A 244 3.05 -22.49 -20.02
C ASN A 244 4.27 -23.08 -19.29
N ILE A 245 4.84 -24.15 -19.86
CA ILE A 245 5.92 -24.90 -19.21
C ILE A 245 7.19 -24.08 -18.96
N PHE A 246 7.51 -23.12 -19.83
CA PHE A 246 8.68 -22.27 -19.65
C PHE A 246 8.50 -21.30 -18.48
N SER A 247 7.32 -20.67 -18.37
CA SER A 247 6.98 -19.83 -17.23
C SER A 247 7.01 -20.64 -15.92
N ARG A 248 6.42 -21.85 -15.90
CA ARG A 248 6.46 -22.74 -14.73
C ARG A 248 7.90 -23.04 -14.32
N LEU A 249 8.75 -23.38 -15.28
CA LEU A 249 10.16 -23.68 -15.00
C LEU A 249 10.89 -22.46 -14.40
N LEU A 250 10.71 -21.28 -14.99
CA LEU A 250 11.33 -20.05 -14.49
C LEU A 250 10.88 -19.71 -13.06
N TYR A 251 9.59 -19.83 -12.78
CA TYR A 251 9.06 -19.54 -11.45
C TYR A 251 9.40 -20.65 -10.45
N ALA A 252 9.43 -21.92 -10.86
CA ALA A 252 9.89 -23.01 -10.01
C ALA A 252 11.34 -22.82 -9.56
N VAL A 253 12.22 -22.37 -10.46
CA VAL A 253 13.61 -22.02 -10.12
C VAL A 253 13.67 -20.77 -9.24
N ARG A 254 12.90 -19.72 -9.56
CA ARG A 254 12.88 -18.48 -8.80
C ARG A 254 12.48 -18.69 -7.34
N PHE A 255 11.44 -19.48 -7.09
CA PHE A 255 10.87 -19.71 -5.77
C PHE A 255 11.34 -21.02 -5.11
N GLY A 256 12.22 -21.80 -5.78
CA GLY A 256 12.72 -23.06 -5.25
C GLY A 256 11.61 -24.10 -5.02
N SER A 257 10.53 -24.06 -5.81
CA SER A 257 9.32 -24.87 -5.63
C SER A 257 9.03 -25.71 -6.87
N ASP A 258 9.29 -27.02 -6.76
CA ASP A 258 8.99 -28.01 -7.79
C ASP A 258 7.47 -28.23 -7.98
N GLN A 259 6.68 -27.94 -6.96
CA GLN A 259 5.21 -28.00 -7.01
C GLN A 259 4.63 -27.09 -8.10
N ILE A 260 5.28 -25.97 -8.44
CA ILE A 260 4.87 -25.11 -9.56
C ILE A 260 4.88 -25.86 -10.89
N LEU A 261 5.80 -26.83 -11.06
CA LEU A 261 5.88 -27.63 -12.28
C LEU A 261 4.86 -28.76 -12.33
N PHE A 262 4.64 -29.43 -11.19
CA PHE A 262 3.99 -30.73 -11.14
C PHE A 262 2.58 -30.70 -10.53
N SER A 263 2.15 -29.60 -9.93
CA SER A 263 0.83 -29.50 -9.33
C SER A 263 -0.26 -29.35 -10.38
N ASP A 264 -1.33 -30.12 -10.24
CA ASP A 264 -2.56 -29.99 -11.04
C ASP A 264 -3.30 -28.66 -10.78
N ARG A 265 -2.94 -27.93 -9.69
CA ARG A 265 -3.47 -26.59 -9.39
C ARG A 265 -2.86 -25.51 -10.28
N VAL A 266 -1.76 -25.79 -10.98
CA VAL A 266 -1.15 -24.86 -11.93
C VAL A 266 -1.63 -25.22 -13.34
N THR A 267 -2.52 -24.42 -13.88
CA THR A 267 -3.20 -24.69 -15.17
C THR A 267 -2.83 -23.65 -16.23
N SER A 268 -3.38 -23.79 -17.44
CA SER A 268 -3.18 -22.82 -18.53
C SER A 268 -3.73 -21.44 -18.21
N ASP A 269 -4.75 -21.36 -17.34
CA ASP A 269 -5.43 -20.13 -16.97
C ASP A 269 -4.86 -19.49 -15.71
N SER A 270 -3.86 -20.15 -15.07
CA SER A 270 -3.28 -19.68 -13.84
C SER A 270 -2.34 -18.48 -14.04
N GLN A 271 -2.39 -17.57 -13.07
CA GLN A 271 -1.51 -16.42 -12.93
C GLN A 271 -0.75 -16.52 -11.60
N ILE A 272 0.44 -15.94 -11.53
CA ILE A 272 1.23 -15.90 -10.30
C ILE A 272 1.31 -14.47 -9.78
N LEU A 273 0.92 -14.29 -8.52
CA LEU A 273 1.03 -13.02 -7.80
C LEU A 273 2.24 -13.11 -6.86
N TYR A 274 3.15 -12.17 -6.96
CA TYR A 274 4.36 -12.07 -6.13
C TYR A 274 4.78 -10.60 -5.96
N ASP A 275 5.82 -10.33 -5.18
CA ASP A 275 6.24 -8.96 -4.80
C ASP A 275 5.05 -8.14 -4.25
N ARG A 276 4.32 -8.74 -3.30
CA ARG A 276 3.01 -8.26 -2.84
C ARG A 276 3.09 -7.20 -1.76
N SER A 277 4.23 -7.04 -1.15
CA SER A 277 4.44 -5.94 -0.21
C SER A 277 4.41 -4.62 -0.97
N PRO A 278 3.71 -3.60 -0.46
CA PRO A 278 3.83 -2.25 -0.98
C PRO A 278 5.31 -1.87 -0.99
N LYS A 279 5.81 -1.42 -2.12
CA LYS A 279 7.16 -0.85 -2.15
C LYS A 279 7.07 0.51 -1.48
N GLU A 280 7.89 0.73 -0.44
CA GLU A 280 8.10 2.03 0.19
C GLU A 280 8.65 3.06 -0.81
#